data_ed32bf34b44791937d2acc7edcdc60ef
#
_entry.id   ed32bf34b44791937d2acc7edcdc60ef
#
_cell.length_a   1.000
_cell.length_b   1.000
_cell.length_c   1.000
_cell.angle_alpha   90.00
_cell.angle_beta   90.00
_cell.angle_gamma   90.00
#
_symmetry.space_group_name_H-M   'P 1'
#
loop_
_entity.id
_entity.type
_entity.pdbx_description
1 polymer ?
#
loop_
_entity_poly.entity_id
_entity_poly.type
_entity_poly.pdbx_seq_one_letter_code
_entity_poly.pdbx_strand_id
1 'polypeptide(L)'
;MAGSPFDKGSKTATAPAAKATAPAARAKADAASLPDATPMGGDKPIAKKGASPFDAPAAPAGVAGYKPLHFLNQLVLMHTTEHGSMKTAYSTVEKPLQEFVKVDLIPLTLPEEFGFTNKFGEYEACEPFEVGDRLDDLMFFNGPLVREGKRMLDRDISWVLGRIVKGERRPNQDAPVMLVPATEEDQAIYNEWRAAAQAG
;
A
#
# COMPACT_ATOMS: atom_id res chain seq x y z
N MET A 1 44.09 -42.85 -16.44
CA MET A 1 45.21 -41.97 -16.76
C MET A 1 44.70 -40.60 -17.03
N ALA A 2 45.16 -39.76 -16.27
CA ALA A 2 45.59 -38.38 -16.26
C ALA A 2 44.40 -37.39 -16.24
N GLY A 3 44.30 -36.43 -15.40
CA GLY A 3 45.17 -35.80 -14.44
C GLY A 3 44.62 -34.37 -14.27
N SER A 4 44.16 -34.03 -13.10
CA SER A 4 43.88 -32.65 -12.72
C SER A 4 45.16 -31.81 -12.73
N PRO A 5 45.08 -30.54 -13.12
CA PRO A 5 45.65 -29.56 -12.21
C PRO A 5 44.88 -28.25 -12.21
N PHE A 6 44.57 -27.70 -11.08
CA PHE A 6 44.89 -26.31 -10.71
C PHE A 6 44.40 -26.04 -9.30
N ASP A 7 45.30 -26.34 -8.40
CA ASP A 7 45.43 -25.72 -7.11
C ASP A 7 46.26 -24.44 -7.28
N LYS A 8 45.85 -23.37 -6.66
CA LYS A 8 46.64 -22.31 -6.01
C LYS A 8 45.96 -20.95 -6.02
N GLY A 9 45.82 -20.40 -4.83
CA GLY A 9 45.85 -18.98 -4.67
C GLY A 9 45.12 -18.41 -3.48
N SER A 10 45.46 -18.86 -2.29
CA SER A 10 45.25 -18.09 -1.06
C SER A 10 45.93 -16.72 -1.16
N LYS A 11 45.20 -15.64 -0.99
CA LYS A 11 45.72 -14.33 -0.58
C LYS A 11 44.78 -13.66 0.39
N THR A 12 45.14 -13.83 1.64
CA THR A 12 44.86 -12.95 2.77
C THR A 12 45.23 -11.51 2.43
N ALA A 13 44.33 -10.60 2.60
CA ALA A 13 44.60 -9.17 2.63
C ALA A 13 43.81 -8.52 3.77
N THR A 14 44.50 -8.31 4.80
CA THR A 14 44.49 -7.39 5.91
C THR A 14 43.68 -6.13 5.70
N ALA A 15 42.75 -5.86 6.64
CA ALA A 15 42.09 -4.57 6.82
C ALA A 15 43.05 -3.52 7.40
N PRO A 16 42.89 -2.26 7.08
CA PRO A 16 43.32 -1.20 7.98
C PRO A 16 42.12 -0.52 8.66
N ALA A 17 42.20 -0.48 9.97
CA ALA A 17 41.41 0.38 10.82
C ALA A 17 41.77 1.86 10.58
N ALA A 18 40.79 2.69 10.47
CA ALA A 18 40.93 4.14 10.56
C ALA A 18 39.82 4.71 11.42
N LYS A 19 40.14 4.99 12.62
CA LYS A 19 40.12 6.23 13.40
C LYS A 19 38.85 7.08 13.24
N ALA A 20 38.10 7.05 14.34
CA ALA A 20 37.17 8.11 14.77
C ALA A 20 37.86 9.47 14.87
N THR A 21 37.21 10.49 14.34
CA THR A 21 37.47 11.86 14.72
C THR A 21 36.15 12.61 14.68
N ALA A 22 35.62 12.92 15.84
CA ALA A 22 34.62 13.96 16.02
C ALA A 22 35.31 15.34 16.02
N PRO A 23 34.62 16.37 15.55
CA PRO A 23 34.63 17.59 16.32
C PRO A 23 33.24 18.14 16.62
N ALA A 24 33.04 18.46 17.85
CA ALA A 24 32.03 19.35 18.34
C ALA A 24 32.21 20.74 17.78
N ALA A 25 31.14 21.36 17.31
CA ALA A 25 31.01 22.80 17.29
C ALA A 25 29.55 23.20 17.50
N ARG A 26 29.31 23.70 18.65
CA ARG A 26 28.15 24.38 19.17
C ARG A 26 28.08 25.75 18.49
N ALA A 27 26.98 26.02 17.76
CA ALA A 27 26.59 27.39 17.42
C ALA A 27 25.20 27.66 18.01
N LYS A 28 25.18 28.53 19.02
CA LYS A 28 23.99 29.24 19.48
C LYS A 28 23.61 30.23 18.39
N ALA A 29 22.37 30.18 17.94
CA ALA A 29 21.77 31.28 17.19
C ALA A 29 20.62 31.85 18.01
N ASP A 30 20.74 33.17 18.17
CA ASP A 30 19.89 34.04 18.96
C ASP A 30 18.44 34.07 18.47
N ALA A 31 17.55 34.21 19.43
CA ALA A 31 16.16 34.56 19.23
C ALA A 31 16.06 36.00 18.70
N ALA A 32 15.64 36.15 17.44
CA ALA A 32 15.20 37.41 16.90
C ALA A 32 13.74 37.33 16.50
N SER A 33 12.95 38.14 17.17
CA SER A 33 11.58 38.55 17.02
C SER A 33 11.01 38.44 15.60
N LEU A 34 9.92 37.68 15.44
CA LEU A 34 9.02 37.71 14.28
C LEU A 34 7.90 38.71 14.53
N PRO A 35 7.51 39.49 13.51
CA PRO A 35 6.45 40.48 13.64
C PRO A 35 5.07 39.85 13.67
N ASP A 36 4.20 40.42 14.45
CA ASP A 36 2.78 40.21 14.66
C ASP A 36 2.01 40.26 13.34
N ALA A 37 1.38 39.13 12.94
CA ALA A 37 0.48 39.05 11.80
C ALA A 37 -0.94 38.80 12.28
N THR A 38 -1.77 39.79 12.05
CA THR A 38 -3.23 39.85 12.28
C THR A 38 -4.01 38.66 11.68
N PRO A 39 -4.98 38.09 12.38
CA PRO A 39 -5.73 36.95 11.87
C PRO A 39 -6.86 37.41 10.93
N MET A 40 -6.76 37.00 9.67
CA MET A 40 -7.91 36.96 8.76
C MET A 40 -8.67 35.66 8.94
N GLY A 41 -9.96 35.78 9.24
CA GLY A 41 -10.84 34.67 9.53
C GLY A 41 -11.04 33.70 8.35
N GLY A 42 -10.95 32.44 8.64
CA GLY A 42 -11.33 31.30 7.81
C GLY A 42 -11.38 30.08 8.71
N ASP A 43 -12.53 29.45 8.79
CA ASP A 43 -12.76 28.23 9.57
C ASP A 43 -11.70 27.15 9.25
N LYS A 44 -10.73 27.03 10.14
CA LYS A 44 -9.78 25.90 10.16
C LYS A 44 -10.23 24.96 11.26
N PRO A 45 -10.23 23.64 11.02
CA PRO A 45 -10.50 22.67 12.08
C PRO A 45 -9.50 22.87 13.21
N ILE A 46 -10.02 22.98 14.42
CA ILE A 46 -9.30 23.25 15.66
C ILE A 46 -8.27 22.13 15.87
N ALA A 47 -7.00 22.45 15.66
CA ALA A 47 -5.90 21.56 16.01
C ALA A 47 -5.98 21.26 17.52
N LYS A 48 -5.99 19.99 17.90
CA LYS A 48 -5.94 19.57 19.30
C LYS A 48 -4.69 20.17 19.94
N LYS A 49 -4.92 21.03 20.92
CA LYS A 49 -3.89 21.70 21.71
C LYS A 49 -3.07 20.64 22.45
N GLY A 50 -1.81 20.41 22.02
CA GLY A 50 -0.88 19.54 22.74
C GLY A 50 -0.04 18.57 21.90
N ALA A 51 -0.24 18.49 20.58
CA ALA A 51 0.63 17.66 19.74
C ALA A 51 1.96 18.39 19.49
N SER A 52 3.06 17.79 19.90
CA SER A 52 4.42 18.24 19.59
C SER A 52 4.69 18.02 18.09
N PRO A 53 5.39 18.95 17.39
CA PRO A 53 5.84 18.72 16.03
C PRO A 53 6.81 17.52 15.89
N PHE A 54 7.26 16.97 17.02
CA PHE A 54 8.08 15.76 17.11
C PHE A 54 7.27 14.48 17.43
N ASP A 55 5.97 14.61 17.69
CA ASP A 55 5.10 13.45 17.72
C ASP A 55 5.04 12.88 16.30
N ALA A 56 5.06 11.54 16.20
CA ALA A 56 5.00 10.88 14.90
C ALA A 56 3.88 11.49 14.07
N PRO A 57 4.17 12.02 12.87
CA PRO A 57 3.14 12.61 12.04
C PRO A 57 2.03 11.59 11.85
N ALA A 58 0.79 11.99 12.12
CA ALA A 58 -0.34 11.15 11.78
C ALA A 58 -0.22 10.76 10.31
N ALA A 59 -0.41 9.47 10.00
CA ALA A 59 -0.48 9.04 8.62
C ALA A 59 -1.52 9.91 7.90
N PRO A 60 -1.20 10.42 6.69
CA PRO A 60 -2.15 11.27 5.99
C PRO A 60 -3.47 10.50 5.85
N ALA A 61 -4.56 11.15 6.24
CA ALA A 61 -5.91 10.61 6.06
C ALA A 61 -6.09 10.24 4.58
N GLY A 62 -6.39 8.97 4.27
CA GLY A 62 -6.53 8.47 2.92
C GLY A 62 -5.47 7.46 2.47
N VAL A 63 -4.46 7.16 3.28
CA VAL A 63 -3.62 5.98 3.07
C VAL A 63 -4.01 4.95 4.12
N ALA A 64 -5.16 4.34 3.95
CA ALA A 64 -5.44 3.09 4.64
C ALA A 64 -4.30 2.14 4.29
N GLY A 65 -3.65 1.59 5.29
CA GLY A 65 -2.47 0.72 5.10
C GLY A 65 -2.78 -0.61 4.41
N TYR A 66 -3.97 -0.76 3.81
CA TYR A 66 -4.39 -1.96 3.10
C TYR A 66 -3.82 -1.99 1.68
N LYS A 67 -3.17 -3.10 1.36
CA LYS A 67 -2.70 -3.43 0.02
C LYS A 67 -3.62 -4.49 -0.59
N PRO A 68 -3.71 -4.61 -1.91
CA PRO A 68 -4.51 -5.68 -2.54
C PRO A 68 -4.18 -7.09 -2.06
N LEU A 69 -2.94 -7.32 -1.61
CA LEU A 69 -2.48 -8.62 -1.10
C LEU A 69 -3.10 -9.00 0.26
N HIS A 70 -3.61 -8.04 1.04
CA HIS A 70 -4.34 -8.32 2.28
C HIS A 70 -5.70 -8.99 2.01
N PHE A 71 -6.24 -8.81 0.80
CA PHE A 71 -7.52 -9.38 0.35
C PHE A 71 -7.34 -10.58 -0.57
N LEU A 72 -6.16 -11.23 -0.53
CA LEU A 72 -5.89 -12.34 -1.42
C LEU A 72 -6.85 -13.50 -1.14
N ASN A 73 -7.45 -14.03 -2.21
CA ASN A 73 -8.49 -15.06 -2.20
C ASN A 73 -9.81 -14.67 -1.51
N GLN A 74 -9.95 -13.37 -1.13
CA GLN A 74 -11.19 -12.90 -0.53
C GLN A 74 -12.20 -12.48 -1.59
N LEU A 75 -13.47 -12.77 -1.30
CA LEU A 75 -14.59 -12.23 -2.05
C LEU A 75 -14.83 -10.79 -1.60
N VAL A 76 -14.88 -9.88 -2.55
CA VAL A 76 -15.02 -8.45 -2.28
C VAL A 76 -16.02 -7.80 -3.22
N LEU A 77 -16.72 -6.78 -2.72
CA LEU A 77 -17.36 -5.77 -3.55
C LEU A 77 -16.37 -4.62 -3.71
N MET A 78 -16.08 -4.25 -4.94
CA MET A 78 -15.17 -3.15 -5.27
C MET A 78 -15.92 -2.06 -6.05
N HIS A 79 -15.78 -0.82 -5.61
CA HIS A 79 -16.24 0.38 -6.27
C HIS A 79 -15.04 1.27 -6.57
N THR A 80 -14.89 1.70 -7.81
CA THR A 80 -13.79 2.60 -8.18
C THR A 80 -14.28 4.05 -8.16
N THR A 81 -13.63 4.88 -7.37
CA THR A 81 -13.99 6.29 -7.19
C THR A 81 -13.12 7.22 -8.05
N GLU A 82 -11.85 6.89 -8.26
CA GLU A 82 -10.90 7.74 -8.97
C GLU A 82 -9.86 6.90 -9.71
N HIS A 83 -9.43 7.37 -10.88
CA HIS A 83 -8.24 6.89 -11.58
C HIS A 83 -7.30 8.07 -11.81
N GLY A 84 -6.02 7.87 -11.56
CA GLY A 84 -5.02 8.91 -11.74
C GLY A 84 -3.62 8.35 -11.91
N SER A 85 -2.65 9.26 -11.91
CA SER A 85 -1.24 8.92 -11.92
C SER A 85 -0.47 9.83 -10.97
N MET A 86 0.52 9.27 -10.27
CA MET A 86 1.34 10.00 -9.33
C MET A 86 2.78 9.53 -9.33
N LYS A 87 3.68 10.38 -8.83
CA LYS A 87 5.06 10.00 -8.60
C LYS A 87 5.15 9.20 -7.29
N THR A 88 5.79 8.05 -7.35
CA THR A 88 6.01 7.17 -6.20
C THR A 88 7.51 6.96 -5.98
N ALA A 89 7.88 6.32 -4.88
CA ALA A 89 9.27 5.92 -4.62
C ALA A 89 9.83 4.95 -5.67
N TYR A 90 8.95 4.26 -6.42
CA TYR A 90 9.33 3.33 -7.50
C TYR A 90 9.30 3.98 -8.89
N SER A 91 9.07 5.28 -8.98
CA SER A 91 9.11 6.01 -10.25
C SER A 91 10.53 6.07 -10.79
N THR A 92 10.69 5.81 -12.08
CA THR A 92 11.97 5.86 -12.80
C THR A 92 11.94 6.98 -13.84
N VAL A 93 13.11 7.30 -14.43
CA VAL A 93 13.20 8.30 -15.50
C VAL A 93 12.33 7.89 -16.72
N GLU A 94 12.25 6.59 -17.01
CA GLU A 94 11.45 6.05 -18.11
C GLU A 94 9.95 6.00 -17.78
N LYS A 95 9.60 5.80 -16.48
CA LYS A 95 8.24 5.78 -15.97
C LYS A 95 8.13 6.74 -14.79
N PRO A 96 8.05 8.03 -15.04
CA PRO A 96 8.06 9.05 -13.98
C PRO A 96 6.77 9.06 -13.14
N LEU A 97 5.69 8.52 -13.67
CA LEU A 97 4.40 8.42 -13.00
C LEU A 97 3.92 6.97 -12.98
N GLN A 98 3.31 6.58 -11.87
CA GLN A 98 2.59 5.32 -11.74
C GLN A 98 1.10 5.58 -11.75
N GLU A 99 0.37 4.80 -12.54
CA GLU A 99 -1.08 4.82 -12.53
C GLU A 99 -1.62 4.16 -11.27
N PHE A 100 -2.68 4.70 -10.73
CA PHE A 100 -3.40 4.16 -9.59
C PHE A 100 -4.91 4.26 -9.80
N VAL A 101 -5.63 3.48 -9.02
CA VAL A 101 -7.07 3.64 -8.79
C VAL A 101 -7.32 3.79 -7.31
N LYS A 102 -8.26 4.68 -6.96
CA LYS A 102 -8.88 4.69 -5.63
C LYS A 102 -10.13 3.85 -5.68
N VAL A 103 -10.28 3.04 -4.67
CA VAL A 103 -11.42 2.13 -4.58
C VAL A 103 -11.98 2.11 -3.16
N ASP A 104 -13.30 1.99 -3.07
CA ASP A 104 -13.98 1.56 -1.87
C ASP A 104 -14.16 0.05 -1.98
N LEU A 105 -13.93 -0.67 -0.89
CA LEU A 105 -13.94 -2.12 -0.87
C LEU A 105 -14.74 -2.61 0.34
N ILE A 106 -15.61 -3.60 0.10
CA ILE A 106 -16.34 -4.30 1.16
C ILE A 106 -15.96 -5.77 1.08
N PRO A 107 -15.20 -6.31 2.07
CA PRO A 107 -14.90 -7.72 2.14
C PRO A 107 -16.13 -8.52 2.53
N LEU A 108 -16.41 -9.61 1.81
CA LEU A 108 -17.50 -10.53 2.08
C LEU A 108 -17.01 -11.87 2.66
N THR A 109 -15.71 -12.10 2.64
CA THR A 109 -15.03 -13.20 3.32
C THR A 109 -13.79 -12.67 4.03
N LEU A 110 -13.32 -13.39 5.04
CA LEU A 110 -12.14 -13.00 5.82
C LEU A 110 -10.96 -13.90 5.53
N PRO A 111 -9.73 -13.36 5.52
CA PRO A 111 -8.53 -14.18 5.46
C PRO A 111 -8.33 -14.94 6.78
N GLU A 112 -7.58 -16.04 6.75
CA GLU A 112 -7.17 -16.74 7.97
C GLU A 112 -6.24 -15.88 8.85
N GLU A 113 -5.41 -15.06 8.20
CA GLU A 113 -4.49 -14.14 8.86
C GLU A 113 -4.59 -12.75 8.23
N PHE A 114 -4.64 -11.71 9.07
CA PHE A 114 -4.69 -10.30 8.62
C PHE A 114 -3.30 -9.79 8.27
N GLY A 115 -2.81 -10.22 7.12
CA GLY A 115 -1.50 -9.87 6.60
C GLY A 115 -1.10 -10.71 5.39
N PHE A 116 0.09 -10.47 4.88
CA PHE A 116 0.68 -11.29 3.82
C PHE A 116 2.20 -11.29 3.92
N THR A 117 2.83 -12.34 3.39
CA THR A 117 4.29 -12.37 3.26
C THR A 117 4.71 -11.69 1.95
N ASN A 118 5.53 -10.65 2.06
CA ASN A 118 6.04 -9.90 0.93
C ASN A 118 7.11 -10.70 0.16
N LYS A 119 7.60 -10.15 -0.96
CA LYS A 119 8.62 -10.79 -1.80
C LYS A 119 9.99 -10.98 -1.14
N PHE A 120 10.23 -10.33 -0.02
CA PHE A 120 11.46 -10.44 0.78
C PHE A 120 11.33 -11.47 1.90
N GLY A 121 10.16 -12.11 2.05
CA GLY A 121 9.89 -13.07 3.12
C GLY A 121 9.45 -12.42 4.43
N GLU A 122 9.19 -11.12 4.45
CA GLU A 122 8.73 -10.40 5.63
C GLU A 122 7.20 -10.44 5.70
N TYR A 123 6.67 -10.65 6.90
CA TYR A 123 5.23 -10.60 7.13
C TYR A 123 4.77 -9.16 7.34
N GLU A 124 3.87 -8.70 6.51
CA GLU A 124 3.21 -7.40 6.62
C GLU A 124 1.79 -7.62 7.15
N ALA A 125 1.59 -7.28 8.43
CA ALA A 125 0.28 -7.30 9.05
C ALA A 125 -0.57 -6.10 8.60
N CYS A 126 -1.90 -6.25 8.62
CA CYS A 126 -2.83 -5.14 8.49
C CYS A 126 -3.77 -5.09 9.68
N GLU A 127 -4.52 -4.00 9.82
CA GLU A 127 -5.59 -3.92 10.80
C GLU A 127 -6.65 -4.97 10.47
N PRO A 128 -7.20 -5.67 11.48
CA PRO A 128 -8.33 -6.57 11.27
C PRO A 128 -9.55 -5.80 10.76
N PHE A 129 -10.30 -6.42 9.87
CA PHE A 129 -11.58 -5.94 9.35
C PHE A 129 -12.62 -7.05 9.45
N GLU A 130 -13.89 -6.69 9.42
CA GLU A 130 -15.00 -7.62 9.49
C GLU A 130 -15.70 -7.75 8.14
N VAL A 131 -16.53 -8.81 8.00
CA VAL A 131 -17.38 -8.99 6.82
C VAL A 131 -18.39 -7.85 6.74
N GLY A 132 -18.40 -7.15 5.62
CA GLY A 132 -19.29 -6.02 5.40
C GLY A 132 -18.73 -4.65 5.80
N ASP A 133 -17.52 -4.60 6.38
CA ASP A 133 -16.86 -3.33 6.64
C ASP A 133 -16.60 -2.58 5.33
N ARG A 134 -16.89 -1.30 5.33
CA ARG A 134 -16.56 -0.45 4.19
C ARG A 134 -15.21 0.20 4.40
N LEU A 135 -14.27 -0.18 3.56
CA LEU A 135 -12.90 0.34 3.51
C LEU A 135 -12.81 1.35 2.36
N ASP A 136 -12.84 2.63 2.70
CA ASP A 136 -12.88 3.72 1.73
C ASP A 136 -11.48 4.19 1.32
N ASP A 137 -11.37 4.81 0.15
CA ASP A 137 -10.17 5.49 -0.37
C ASP A 137 -8.90 4.61 -0.45
N LEU A 138 -9.05 3.31 -0.67
CA LEU A 138 -7.91 2.42 -0.87
C LEU A 138 -7.21 2.73 -2.19
N MET A 139 -5.89 2.86 -2.17
CA MET A 139 -5.11 3.19 -3.36
C MET A 139 -4.37 1.97 -3.89
N PHE A 140 -4.72 1.52 -5.09
CA PHE A 140 -4.13 0.35 -5.72
C PHE A 140 -3.31 0.73 -6.96
N PHE A 141 -2.07 0.19 -7.04
CA PHE A 141 -1.12 0.42 -8.13
C PHE A 141 -0.92 -0.81 -9.02
N ASN A 142 -1.61 -1.91 -8.73
CA ASN A 142 -1.47 -3.15 -9.48
C ASN A 142 -2.09 -3.01 -10.87
N GLY A 143 -1.29 -3.16 -11.92
CA GLY A 143 -1.72 -2.90 -13.30
C GLY A 143 -3.04 -3.56 -13.72
N PRO A 144 -3.32 -4.86 -13.40
CA PRO A 144 -4.61 -5.46 -13.69
C PRO A 144 -5.78 -4.81 -12.95
N LEU A 145 -5.61 -4.45 -11.66
CA LEU A 145 -6.64 -3.77 -10.87
C LEU A 145 -6.87 -2.34 -11.37
N VAL A 146 -5.79 -1.64 -11.75
CA VAL A 146 -5.90 -0.29 -12.35
C VAL A 146 -6.70 -0.35 -13.66
N ARG A 147 -6.44 -1.33 -14.52
CA ARG A 147 -7.20 -1.50 -15.77
C ARG A 147 -8.67 -1.83 -15.51
N GLU A 148 -8.94 -2.67 -14.51
CA GLU A 148 -10.31 -3.01 -14.14
C GLU A 148 -11.03 -1.78 -13.57
N GLY A 149 -10.41 -1.04 -12.65
CA GLY A 149 -10.98 0.18 -12.10
C GLY A 149 -11.24 1.23 -13.16
N LYS A 150 -10.32 1.43 -14.11
CA LYS A 150 -10.55 2.31 -15.26
C LYS A 150 -11.74 1.86 -16.09
N ARG A 151 -11.86 0.55 -16.38
CA ARG A 151 -13.03 -0.01 -17.09
C ARG A 151 -14.35 0.26 -16.37
N MET A 152 -14.33 0.18 -15.02
CA MET A 152 -15.51 0.49 -14.20
C MET A 152 -15.93 1.95 -14.36
N LEU A 153 -14.98 2.88 -14.28
CA LEU A 153 -15.23 4.32 -14.47
C LEU A 153 -15.71 4.63 -15.90
N ASP A 154 -15.04 4.08 -16.91
CA ASP A 154 -15.39 4.30 -18.32
C ASP A 154 -16.80 3.78 -18.67
N ARG A 155 -17.33 2.80 -17.94
CA ARG A 155 -18.64 2.18 -18.17
C ARG A 155 -19.69 2.56 -17.13
N ASP A 156 -19.36 3.44 -16.20
CA ASP A 156 -20.23 3.86 -15.09
C ASP A 156 -20.77 2.66 -14.27
N ILE A 157 -19.85 1.69 -14.00
CA ILE A 157 -20.16 0.53 -13.19
C ILE A 157 -19.91 0.88 -11.72
N SER A 158 -20.98 0.92 -10.92
CA SER A 158 -20.88 1.32 -9.51
C SER A 158 -20.12 0.30 -8.66
N TRP A 159 -20.53 -0.96 -8.67
CA TRP A 159 -19.92 -2.02 -7.86
C TRP A 159 -19.68 -3.27 -8.68
N VAL A 160 -18.55 -3.91 -8.43
CA VAL A 160 -18.21 -5.22 -9.01
C VAL A 160 -17.96 -6.22 -7.90
N LEU A 161 -18.59 -7.39 -8.02
CA LEU A 161 -18.36 -8.54 -7.15
C LEU A 161 -17.29 -9.44 -7.77
N GLY A 162 -16.26 -9.77 -6.99
CA GLY A 162 -15.18 -10.64 -7.48
C GLY A 162 -14.22 -11.07 -6.38
N ARG A 163 -13.31 -11.97 -6.73
CA ARG A 163 -12.21 -12.38 -5.85
C ARG A 163 -10.90 -11.74 -6.29
N ILE A 164 -10.14 -11.26 -5.31
CA ILE A 164 -8.77 -10.79 -5.54
C ILE A 164 -7.85 -12.01 -5.50
N VAL A 165 -7.19 -12.30 -6.62
CA VAL A 165 -6.31 -13.46 -6.74
C VAL A 165 -4.95 -13.09 -7.31
N LYS A 166 -3.94 -13.94 -7.07
CA LYS A 166 -2.68 -13.90 -7.82
C LYS A 166 -2.86 -14.67 -9.12
N GLY A 167 -2.56 -14.04 -10.25
CA GLY A 167 -2.48 -14.71 -11.54
C GLY A 167 -1.21 -15.55 -11.70
N GLU A 168 -1.03 -16.11 -12.87
CA GLU A 168 0.16 -16.90 -13.19
C GLU A 168 1.41 -16.03 -13.23
N ARG A 169 2.47 -16.52 -12.59
CA ARG A 169 3.77 -15.87 -12.59
C ARG A 169 4.44 -16.04 -13.95
N ARG A 170 4.84 -14.95 -14.56
CA ARG A 170 5.65 -14.98 -15.79
C ARG A 170 7.14 -14.96 -15.43
N PRO A 171 8.02 -15.48 -16.32
CA PRO A 171 9.46 -15.37 -16.12
C PRO A 171 9.88 -13.92 -15.87
N ASN A 172 10.67 -13.68 -14.84
CA ASN A 172 11.18 -12.37 -14.43
C ASN A 172 10.12 -11.31 -14.04
N GLN A 173 8.89 -11.73 -13.72
CA GLN A 173 7.84 -10.86 -13.25
C GLN A 173 7.18 -11.44 -12.01
N ASP A 174 6.74 -10.58 -11.09
CA ASP A 174 5.89 -11.01 -9.99
C ASP A 174 4.51 -11.42 -10.50
N ALA A 175 3.87 -12.37 -9.81
CA ALA A 175 2.52 -12.77 -10.14
C ALA A 175 1.57 -11.56 -10.04
N PRO A 176 0.82 -11.24 -11.11
CA PRO A 176 -0.08 -10.10 -11.09
C PRO A 176 -1.24 -10.35 -10.12
N VAL A 177 -1.61 -9.33 -9.36
CA VAL A 177 -2.83 -9.34 -8.55
C VAL A 177 -3.97 -8.81 -9.41
N MET A 178 -5.07 -9.56 -9.47
CA MET A 178 -6.22 -9.24 -10.32
C MET A 178 -7.54 -9.54 -9.62
N LEU A 179 -8.60 -8.90 -10.08
CA LEU A 179 -9.97 -9.22 -9.70
C LEU A 179 -10.53 -10.21 -10.72
N VAL A 180 -10.97 -11.37 -10.26
CA VAL A 180 -11.67 -12.36 -11.09
C VAL A 180 -13.17 -12.31 -10.82
N PRO A 181 -14.01 -12.60 -11.82
CA PRO A 181 -15.45 -12.62 -11.63
C PRO A 181 -15.87 -13.62 -10.54
N ALA A 182 -16.91 -13.27 -9.81
CA ALA A 182 -17.52 -14.11 -8.80
C ALA A 182 -18.11 -15.39 -9.42
N THR A 183 -17.94 -16.51 -8.72
CA THR A 183 -18.57 -17.81 -9.05
C THR A 183 -20.03 -17.83 -8.59
N GLU A 184 -20.75 -18.92 -8.89
CA GLU A 184 -22.12 -19.13 -8.37
C GLU A 184 -22.13 -19.22 -6.84
N GLU A 185 -21.12 -19.87 -6.25
CA GLU A 185 -20.94 -19.95 -4.79
C GLU A 185 -20.70 -18.57 -4.18
N ASP A 186 -19.89 -17.74 -4.84
CA ASP A 186 -19.65 -16.38 -4.42
C ASP A 186 -20.92 -15.50 -4.48
N GLN A 187 -21.76 -15.72 -5.49
CA GLN A 187 -23.06 -15.07 -5.61
C GLN A 187 -24.00 -15.47 -4.46
N ALA A 188 -23.94 -16.72 -4.01
CA ALA A 188 -24.73 -17.18 -2.87
C ALA A 188 -24.29 -16.44 -1.58
N ILE A 189 -22.98 -16.35 -1.31
CA ILE A 189 -22.42 -15.61 -0.17
C ILE A 189 -22.85 -14.14 -0.20
N TYR A 190 -22.77 -13.49 -1.37
CA TYR A 190 -23.22 -12.12 -1.52
C TYR A 190 -24.72 -11.95 -1.23
N ASN A 191 -25.56 -12.86 -1.71
CA ASN A 191 -27.00 -12.79 -1.49
C ASN A 191 -27.36 -12.98 -0.02
N GLU A 192 -26.70 -13.89 0.69
CA GLU A 192 -26.86 -14.09 2.14
C GLU A 192 -26.47 -12.83 2.92
N TRP A 193 -25.29 -12.27 2.63
CA TRP A 193 -24.85 -11.02 3.25
C TRP A 193 -25.82 -9.89 3.01
N ARG A 194 -26.28 -9.73 1.75
CA ARG A 194 -27.23 -8.67 1.39
C ARG A 194 -28.58 -8.83 2.11
N ALA A 195 -29.08 -10.07 2.24
CA ALA A 195 -30.31 -10.35 2.97
C ALA A 195 -30.18 -10.01 4.45
N ALA A 196 -29.06 -10.37 5.08
CA ALA A 196 -28.75 -10.04 6.47
C ALA A 196 -28.66 -8.51 6.68
N ALA A 197 -28.00 -7.77 5.79
CA ALA A 197 -27.86 -6.32 5.86
C ALA A 197 -29.20 -5.56 5.66
N GLN A 198 -30.19 -6.16 5.00
CA GLN A 198 -31.53 -5.58 4.82
C GLN A 198 -32.49 -5.91 5.97
N ALA A 199 -32.17 -6.92 6.79
CA ALA A 199 -33.00 -7.35 7.91
C ALA A 199 -32.68 -6.67 9.25
N GLY A 200 -31.53 -6.00 9.36
CA GLY A 200 -31.08 -5.23 10.53
C GLY A 200 -31.31 -3.75 10.37
#